data_34cfafe5f1a41e660a9e4d6726db45e7
#
_entry.id   34cfafe5f1a41e660a9e4d6726db45e7
#
_cell.length_a   1.000
_cell.length_b   1.000
_cell.length_c   1.000
_cell.angle_alpha   90.00
_cell.angle_beta   90.00
_cell.angle_gamma   90.00
#
_symmetry.space_group_name_H-M   'P 1'
#
loop_
_entity.id
_entity.type
_entity.pdbx_description
1 polymer ?
#
loop_
_entity_poly.entity_id
_entity_poly.type
_entity_poly.pdbx_seq_one_letter_code
_entity_poly.pdbx_strand_id
1 'polypeptide(L)'
;MASRFIRHRYDLAPHDSERLSFALPDGTGDRLLAMLDRPREAQPGRPLAILIHGLTGAEGSSYILSAARALLEHGYRVLRLNLRGAGPSRATCGGQYYAGRSQDFRLLLSLLPRELTADGMVAVGYSLGGAMLLKYLGEEGEATPLKAAASVCAPIDLSSTCMHMMRPRNRLYHAFILSQMKSEATGEGAVISAQERAAILGSKSIWAYDEVFIGPRHGFAGAEDYYERCRPTRFMPDICIPTLLLASGNDPWIPAALYRDYDWPGNSALLQLLPGSGGHVGFHGAGNCRTWSDLAVTRFFEGTVSCVAS
;
A
#
# COMPACT_ATOMS: atom_id res chain seq x y z
N MET A 1 8.61 -14.54 6.27
CA MET A 1 10.06 -14.86 6.13
C MET A 1 10.33 -15.65 4.86
N ALA A 2 9.60 -16.71 4.54
CA ALA A 2 9.87 -17.53 3.35
C ALA A 2 9.95 -16.74 2.03
N SER A 3 9.11 -15.71 1.82
CA SER A 3 9.13 -14.92 0.58
C SER A 3 10.38 -14.05 0.37
N ARG A 4 11.14 -13.74 1.44
CA ARG A 4 12.44 -13.05 1.32
C ARG A 4 13.59 -14.01 1.02
N PHE A 5 13.44 -15.30 1.34
CA PHE A 5 14.45 -16.33 1.05
C PHE A 5 14.26 -16.96 -0.33
N ILE A 6 13.06 -16.93 -0.90
CA ILE A 6 12.83 -17.20 -2.30
C ILE A 6 13.18 -15.90 -3.05
N ARG A 7 14.45 -15.60 -3.17
CA ARG A 7 14.99 -14.67 -4.15
C ARG A 7 14.83 -15.28 -5.54
N HIS A 8 13.62 -15.42 -6.01
CA HIS A 8 13.41 -15.27 -7.44
C HIS A 8 13.82 -13.82 -7.74
N ARG A 9 14.92 -13.64 -8.42
CA ARG A 9 15.23 -12.39 -9.11
C ARG A 9 14.03 -12.12 -10.00
N TYR A 10 13.11 -11.30 -9.51
CA TYR A 10 12.12 -10.67 -10.35
C TYR A 10 12.90 -9.63 -11.19
N ASP A 11 13.69 -10.15 -12.14
CA ASP A 11 14.22 -9.30 -13.19
C ASP A 11 13.00 -8.78 -13.94
N LEU A 12 12.69 -7.51 -13.78
CA LEU A 12 11.84 -6.75 -14.70
C LEU A 12 12.64 -6.52 -16.00
N ALA A 13 13.27 -7.58 -16.53
CA ALA A 13 14.11 -7.52 -17.70
C ALA A 13 13.25 -7.40 -18.97
N PRO A 14 13.68 -6.66 -19.91
CA PRO A 14 14.05 -5.25 -20.00
C PRO A 14 12.80 -4.41 -20.31
N HIS A 15 12.28 -3.70 -19.32
CA HIS A 15 11.24 -2.70 -19.48
C HIS A 15 11.93 -1.32 -19.50
N ASP A 16 11.37 -0.41 -20.26
CA ASP A 16 11.76 0.99 -20.18
C ASP A 16 11.26 1.55 -18.85
N SER A 17 12.18 1.90 -17.96
CA SER A 17 11.89 2.40 -16.62
C SER A 17 12.44 3.80 -16.43
N GLU A 18 11.61 4.72 -15.95
CA GLU A 18 11.93 6.12 -15.74
C GLU A 18 11.68 6.55 -14.29
N ARG A 19 12.64 7.25 -13.70
CA ARG A 19 12.48 7.87 -12.39
C ARG A 19 11.67 9.16 -12.50
N LEU A 20 10.51 9.20 -11.85
CA LEU A 20 9.70 10.41 -11.71
C LEU A 20 9.85 11.01 -10.31
N SER A 21 9.70 12.34 -10.22
CA SER A 21 9.81 13.10 -8.98
C SER A 21 8.70 14.14 -8.90
N PHE A 22 7.90 14.09 -7.85
CA PHE A 22 6.72 14.93 -7.65
C PHE A 22 6.92 15.84 -6.44
N ALA A 23 7.08 17.15 -6.66
CA ALA A 23 7.13 18.13 -5.59
C ALA A 23 5.73 18.30 -5.00
N LEU A 24 5.58 18.06 -3.70
CA LEU A 24 4.28 18.18 -3.05
C LEU A 24 3.94 19.65 -2.77
N PRO A 25 2.74 20.12 -3.17
CA PRO A 25 2.33 21.51 -2.98
C PRO A 25 1.74 21.77 -1.58
N ASP A 26 2.26 21.11 -0.55
CA ASP A 26 1.81 21.19 0.84
C ASP A 26 2.70 22.08 1.74
N GLY A 27 3.64 22.79 1.14
CA GLY A 27 4.54 23.71 1.84
C GLY A 27 5.69 23.04 2.59
N THR A 28 5.80 21.71 2.58
CA THR A 28 6.87 20.98 3.27
C THR A 28 8.18 20.96 2.51
N GLY A 29 8.14 21.17 1.19
CA GLY A 29 9.29 21.00 0.30
C GLY A 29 9.62 19.54 -0.04
N ASP A 30 8.82 18.59 0.46
CA ASP A 30 8.98 17.17 0.23
C ASP A 30 8.68 16.79 -1.23
N ARG A 31 9.40 15.78 -1.71
CA ARG A 31 9.22 15.24 -3.06
C ARG A 31 9.05 13.73 -3.02
N LEU A 32 7.95 13.23 -3.55
CA LEU A 32 7.76 11.79 -3.74
C LEU A 32 8.52 11.32 -4.97
N LEU A 33 9.18 10.20 -4.85
CA LEU A 33 9.83 9.52 -5.97
C LEU A 33 9.03 8.28 -6.36
N ALA A 34 8.93 8.04 -7.67
CA ALA A 34 8.30 6.84 -8.19
C ALA A 34 9.08 6.31 -9.39
N MET A 35 8.93 5.02 -9.70
CA MET A 35 9.43 4.40 -10.90
C MET A 35 8.28 4.14 -11.86
N LEU A 36 8.32 4.75 -13.02
CA LEU A 36 7.39 4.47 -14.13
C LEU A 36 7.99 3.38 -15.01
N ASP A 37 7.30 2.25 -15.11
CA ASP A 37 7.66 1.16 -16.02
C ASP A 37 6.70 1.13 -17.19
N ARG A 38 7.24 1.01 -18.41
CA ARG A 38 6.44 0.91 -19.65
C ARG A 38 6.45 -0.51 -20.17
N PRO A 39 5.29 -1.06 -20.60
CA PRO A 39 5.24 -2.38 -21.21
C PRO A 39 5.98 -2.37 -22.55
N ARG A 40 6.48 -3.53 -22.98
CA ARG A 40 7.09 -3.70 -24.32
C ARG A 40 6.09 -3.39 -25.43
N GLU A 41 4.86 -3.84 -25.25
CA GLU A 41 3.74 -3.62 -26.15
C GLU A 41 2.64 -2.93 -25.36
N ALA A 42 2.53 -1.62 -25.54
CA ALA A 42 1.46 -0.84 -24.93
C ALA A 42 0.12 -1.19 -25.60
N GLN A 43 -0.88 -1.47 -24.81
CA GLN A 43 -2.23 -1.66 -25.32
C GLN A 43 -2.99 -0.32 -25.21
N PRO A 44 -3.55 0.20 -26.31
CA PRO A 44 -4.37 1.40 -26.29
C PRO A 44 -5.55 1.25 -25.33
N GLY A 45 -5.88 2.33 -24.60
CA GLY A 45 -6.99 2.36 -23.65
C GLY A 45 -6.70 1.71 -22.28
N ARG A 46 -5.49 1.15 -22.06
CA ARG A 46 -5.10 0.62 -20.75
C ARG A 46 -4.77 1.76 -19.78
N PRO A 47 -5.42 1.82 -18.60
CA PRO A 47 -5.14 2.84 -17.60
C PRO A 47 -3.73 2.73 -17.02
N LEU A 48 -3.25 3.81 -16.39
CA LEU A 48 -2.05 3.76 -15.55
C LEU A 48 -2.35 2.97 -14.28
N ALA A 49 -1.56 1.95 -13.98
CA ALA A 49 -1.63 1.19 -12.74
C ALA A 49 -0.64 1.76 -11.71
N ILE A 50 -1.14 2.18 -10.54
CA ILE A 50 -0.32 2.76 -9.47
C ILE A 50 -0.20 1.73 -8.34
N LEU A 51 1.04 1.38 -7.97
CA LEU A 51 1.33 0.41 -6.92
C LEU A 51 1.83 1.11 -5.65
N ILE A 52 1.18 0.83 -4.51
CA ILE A 52 1.43 1.45 -3.21
C ILE A 52 1.93 0.38 -2.25
N HIS A 53 3.18 0.50 -1.79
CA HIS A 53 3.79 -0.48 -0.90
C HIS A 53 3.24 -0.42 0.54
N GLY A 54 3.49 -1.49 1.30
CA GLY A 54 3.16 -1.58 2.72
C GLY A 54 4.23 -1.00 3.64
N LEU A 55 4.05 -1.23 4.95
CA LEU A 55 4.96 -0.79 6.00
C LEU A 55 6.39 -1.31 5.74
N THR A 56 7.37 -0.42 5.88
CA THR A 56 8.81 -0.68 5.60
C THR A 56 9.12 -1.20 4.19
N GLY A 57 8.20 -0.97 3.25
CA GLY A 57 8.36 -1.32 1.85
C GLY A 57 8.93 -0.17 1.01
N ALA A 58 9.10 -0.44 -0.28
CA ALA A 58 9.49 0.52 -1.31
C ALA A 58 9.09 0.00 -2.69
N GLU A 59 9.32 0.79 -3.73
CA GLU A 59 9.12 0.42 -5.14
C GLU A 59 9.81 -0.89 -5.56
N GLY A 60 10.91 -1.26 -4.87
CA GLY A 60 11.69 -2.48 -5.10
C GLY A 60 11.28 -3.67 -4.25
N SER A 61 10.22 -3.60 -3.46
CA SER A 61 9.71 -4.72 -2.68
C SER A 61 9.26 -5.86 -3.60
N SER A 62 9.56 -7.12 -3.24
CA SER A 62 9.33 -8.29 -4.10
C SER A 62 7.88 -8.42 -4.60
N TYR A 63 6.90 -8.14 -3.74
CA TYR A 63 5.49 -8.16 -4.10
C TYR A 63 5.11 -7.01 -5.06
N ILE A 64 5.73 -5.82 -4.92
CA ILE A 64 5.54 -4.69 -5.85
C ILE A 64 6.12 -5.05 -7.23
N LEU A 65 7.31 -5.65 -7.28
CA LEU A 65 7.93 -6.09 -8.54
C LEU A 65 7.12 -7.21 -9.21
N SER A 66 6.57 -8.15 -8.43
CA SER A 66 5.71 -9.21 -8.94
C SER A 66 4.44 -8.64 -9.59
N ALA A 67 3.75 -7.74 -8.89
CA ALA A 67 2.55 -7.08 -9.41
C ALA A 67 2.85 -6.21 -10.62
N ALA A 68 3.95 -5.44 -10.59
CA ALA A 68 4.37 -4.64 -11.73
C ALA A 68 4.59 -5.50 -12.96
N ARG A 69 5.30 -6.63 -12.81
CA ARG A 69 5.51 -7.58 -13.91
C ARG A 69 4.20 -8.11 -14.48
N ALA A 70 3.28 -8.54 -13.61
CA ALA A 70 1.99 -9.07 -14.05
C ALA A 70 1.18 -8.04 -14.85
N LEU A 71 1.12 -6.80 -14.39
CA LEU A 71 0.41 -5.71 -15.06
C LEU A 71 1.09 -5.31 -16.39
N LEU A 72 2.43 -5.22 -16.41
CA LEU A 72 3.20 -4.93 -17.63
C LEU A 72 2.97 -5.99 -18.73
N GLU A 73 2.93 -7.27 -18.36
CA GLU A 73 2.64 -8.38 -19.29
C GLU A 73 1.20 -8.29 -19.88
N HIS A 74 0.29 -7.53 -19.23
CA HIS A 74 -1.06 -7.24 -19.69
C HIS A 74 -1.21 -5.84 -20.32
N GLY A 75 -0.08 -5.19 -20.65
CA GLY A 75 -0.05 -3.94 -21.39
C GLY A 75 -0.29 -2.67 -20.57
N TYR A 76 -0.36 -2.77 -19.24
CA TYR A 76 -0.48 -1.59 -18.38
C TYR A 76 0.87 -0.85 -18.25
N ARG A 77 0.84 0.48 -18.28
CA ARG A 77 1.93 1.28 -17.70
C ARG A 77 1.83 1.21 -16.19
N VAL A 78 2.94 1.06 -15.48
CA VAL A 78 2.96 0.85 -14.02
C VAL A 78 3.78 1.93 -13.34
N LEU A 79 3.18 2.61 -12.36
CA LEU A 79 3.87 3.56 -11.48
C LEU A 79 4.07 2.93 -10.10
N ARG A 80 5.31 2.59 -9.76
CA ARG A 80 5.68 2.08 -8.43
C ARG A 80 6.04 3.24 -7.52
N LEU A 81 5.11 3.60 -6.62
CA LEU A 81 5.25 4.75 -5.72
C LEU A 81 6.13 4.40 -4.53
N ASN A 82 7.03 5.31 -4.13
CA ASN A 82 7.60 5.34 -2.79
C ASN A 82 6.82 6.36 -1.95
N LEU A 83 6.25 5.89 -0.84
CA LEU A 83 5.56 6.76 0.10
C LEU A 83 6.53 7.78 0.72
N ARG A 84 5.99 8.85 1.29
CA ARG A 84 6.77 9.94 1.90
C ARG A 84 7.79 9.39 2.90
N GLY A 85 9.05 9.64 2.65
CA GLY A 85 10.14 9.18 3.50
C GLY A 85 10.43 7.68 3.48
N ALA A 86 9.86 6.93 2.52
CA ALA A 86 10.17 5.53 2.31
C ALA A 86 11.10 5.32 1.10
N GLY A 87 11.94 4.31 1.16
CA GLY A 87 12.85 3.94 0.08
C GLY A 87 13.60 5.16 -0.50
N PRO A 88 13.66 5.31 -1.84
CA PRO A 88 14.28 6.47 -2.48
C PRO A 88 13.70 7.84 -2.07
N SER A 89 12.41 7.92 -1.70
CA SER A 89 11.81 9.18 -1.20
C SER A 89 12.38 9.62 0.15
N ARG A 90 13.15 8.78 0.86
CA ARG A 90 13.82 9.17 2.11
C ARG A 90 14.75 10.37 1.92
N ALA A 91 15.51 10.39 0.83
CA ALA A 91 16.48 11.45 0.54
C ALA A 91 15.83 12.80 0.16
N THR A 92 14.55 12.80 -0.20
CA THR A 92 13.82 13.97 -0.71
C THR A 92 12.63 14.39 0.16
N CYS A 93 12.44 13.74 1.32
CA CYS A 93 11.36 14.02 2.25
C CYS A 93 11.87 14.20 3.68
N GLY A 94 11.51 15.31 4.32
CA GLY A 94 11.63 15.50 5.76
C GLY A 94 10.51 14.79 6.53
N GLY A 95 9.35 14.62 5.92
CA GLY A 95 8.20 13.93 6.47
C GLY A 95 8.28 12.39 6.37
N GLN A 96 7.28 11.73 6.96
CA GLN A 96 7.17 10.27 6.99
C GLN A 96 5.73 9.84 6.73
N TYR A 97 5.56 8.69 6.08
CA TYR A 97 4.25 8.09 5.84
C TYR A 97 3.69 7.40 7.09
N TYR A 98 2.38 7.26 7.12
CA TYR A 98 1.62 6.45 8.08
C TYR A 98 0.31 5.99 7.41
N ALA A 99 -0.46 5.09 8.04
CA ALA A 99 -1.64 4.49 7.40
C ALA A 99 -2.73 5.49 7.01
N GLY A 100 -2.81 6.62 7.69
CA GLY A 100 -3.81 7.65 7.43
C GLY A 100 -3.40 8.74 6.45
N ARG A 101 -2.19 8.70 5.86
CA ARG A 101 -1.67 9.80 5.02
C ARG A 101 -2.17 9.72 3.56
N SER A 102 -3.47 9.59 3.40
CA SER A 102 -4.18 9.55 2.10
C SER A 102 -4.00 10.83 1.28
N GLN A 103 -3.76 11.97 1.95
CA GLN A 103 -3.51 13.26 1.29
C GLN A 103 -2.32 13.23 0.34
N ASP A 104 -1.24 12.51 0.68
CA ASP A 104 -0.07 12.40 -0.21
C ASP A 104 -0.43 11.70 -1.52
N PHE A 105 -1.32 10.70 -1.45
CA PHE A 105 -1.79 10.00 -2.64
C PHE A 105 -2.72 10.89 -3.48
N ARG A 106 -3.60 11.66 -2.84
CA ARG A 106 -4.45 12.68 -3.51
C ARG A 106 -3.58 13.69 -4.27
N LEU A 107 -2.55 14.24 -3.61
CA LEU A 107 -1.63 15.19 -4.24
C LEU A 107 -0.87 14.55 -5.40
N LEU A 108 -0.36 13.32 -5.23
CA LEU A 108 0.29 12.60 -6.32
C LEU A 108 -0.59 12.51 -7.55
N LEU A 109 -1.85 12.06 -7.39
CA LEU A 109 -2.78 11.91 -8.52
C LEU A 109 -3.00 13.22 -9.28
N SER A 110 -3.06 14.36 -8.57
CA SER A 110 -3.21 15.69 -9.18
C SER A 110 -1.95 16.17 -9.92
N LEU A 111 -0.78 15.61 -9.61
CA LEU A 111 0.50 15.98 -10.21
C LEU A 111 0.90 15.08 -11.39
N LEU A 112 0.15 14.00 -11.64
CA LEU A 112 0.46 13.11 -12.74
C LEU A 112 0.22 13.79 -14.10
N PRO A 113 1.17 13.67 -15.05
CA PRO A 113 1.02 14.19 -16.41
C PRO A 113 -0.21 13.62 -17.11
N ARG A 114 -0.91 14.47 -17.88
CA ARG A 114 -2.12 14.07 -18.64
C ARG A 114 -1.85 12.91 -19.61
N GLU A 115 -0.66 12.84 -20.19
CA GLU A 115 -0.24 11.78 -21.10
C GLU A 115 -0.22 10.40 -20.44
N LEU A 116 0.00 10.38 -19.11
CA LEU A 116 -0.03 9.15 -18.33
C LEU A 116 -1.45 8.74 -17.90
N THR A 117 -2.34 9.74 -17.75
CA THR A 117 -3.68 9.54 -17.17
C THR A 117 -4.82 9.58 -18.20
N ALA A 118 -4.52 9.81 -19.49
CA ALA A 118 -5.53 9.95 -20.54
C ALA A 118 -6.47 8.74 -20.65
N ASP A 119 -5.96 7.52 -20.44
CA ASP A 119 -6.76 6.29 -20.45
C ASP A 119 -7.37 5.95 -19.07
N GLY A 120 -7.24 6.85 -18.08
CA GLY A 120 -7.67 6.66 -16.71
C GLY A 120 -6.58 6.04 -15.83
N MET A 121 -6.94 5.74 -14.58
CA MET A 121 -6.02 5.21 -13.57
C MET A 121 -6.67 4.08 -12.77
N VAL A 122 -5.86 3.10 -12.36
CA VAL A 122 -6.22 2.10 -11.35
C VAL A 122 -5.14 2.06 -10.27
N ALA A 123 -5.47 1.63 -9.06
CA ALA A 123 -4.49 1.57 -7.97
C ALA A 123 -4.52 0.23 -7.23
N VAL A 124 -3.35 -0.25 -6.81
CA VAL A 124 -3.21 -1.42 -5.92
C VAL A 124 -2.43 -1.02 -4.69
N GLY A 125 -3.03 -1.18 -3.52
CA GLY A 125 -2.38 -0.97 -2.23
C GLY A 125 -2.12 -2.28 -1.49
N TYR A 126 -0.92 -2.43 -0.94
CA TYR A 126 -0.52 -3.62 -0.20
C TYR A 126 -0.38 -3.33 1.28
N SER A 127 -0.98 -4.15 2.15
CA SER A 127 -0.86 -4.03 3.60
C SER A 127 -1.22 -2.60 4.05
N LEU A 128 -0.34 -1.87 4.73
CA LEU A 128 -0.54 -0.46 5.13
C LEU A 128 -0.89 0.44 3.92
N GLY A 129 -0.27 0.23 2.75
CA GLY A 129 -0.63 0.96 1.53
C GLY A 129 -2.05 0.65 1.06
N GLY A 130 -2.56 -0.56 1.32
CA GLY A 130 -3.95 -0.92 1.09
C GLY A 130 -4.91 -0.22 2.04
N ALA A 131 -4.55 -0.09 3.32
CA ALA A 131 -5.33 0.67 4.30
C ALA A 131 -5.41 2.16 3.92
N MET A 132 -4.27 2.76 3.52
CA MET A 132 -4.23 4.14 3.05
C MET A 132 -5.08 4.35 1.79
N LEU A 133 -5.04 3.41 0.84
CA LEU A 133 -5.85 3.46 -0.38
C LEU A 133 -7.35 3.40 -0.06
N LEU A 134 -7.79 2.47 0.81
CA LEU A 134 -9.20 2.38 1.22
C LEU A 134 -9.69 3.67 1.91
N LYS A 135 -8.85 4.26 2.77
CA LYS A 135 -9.15 5.56 3.39
C LYS A 135 -9.30 6.65 2.32
N TYR A 136 -8.34 6.74 1.40
CA TYR A 136 -8.38 7.69 0.29
C TYR A 136 -9.69 7.56 -0.52
N LEU A 137 -10.05 6.32 -0.88
CA LEU A 137 -11.25 6.07 -1.70
C LEU A 137 -12.55 6.51 -1.02
N GLY A 138 -12.68 6.25 0.29
CA GLY A 138 -13.87 6.69 1.02
C GLY A 138 -13.88 8.19 1.30
N GLU A 139 -12.72 8.84 1.45
CA GLU A 139 -12.63 10.30 1.56
C GLU A 139 -13.01 11.02 0.26
N GLU A 140 -12.68 10.44 -0.90
CA GLU A 140 -12.99 11.04 -2.20
C GLU A 140 -14.38 10.65 -2.71
N GLY A 141 -14.88 9.48 -2.36
CA GLY A 141 -16.15 8.98 -2.89
C GLY A 141 -16.18 9.02 -4.44
N GLU A 142 -17.17 9.69 -4.99
CA GLU A 142 -17.34 9.87 -6.44
C GLU A 142 -16.30 10.80 -7.09
N ALA A 143 -15.60 11.62 -6.30
CA ALA A 143 -14.62 12.58 -6.82
C ALA A 143 -13.26 11.92 -7.19
N THR A 144 -13.04 10.65 -6.84
CA THR A 144 -11.79 9.96 -7.18
C THR A 144 -11.62 9.82 -8.69
N PRO A 145 -10.42 10.15 -9.25
CA PRO A 145 -10.13 9.93 -10.67
C PRO A 145 -9.80 8.47 -11.01
N LEU A 146 -9.80 7.57 -10.04
CA LEU A 146 -9.52 6.15 -10.26
C LEU A 146 -10.75 5.45 -10.85
N LYS A 147 -10.53 4.57 -11.83
CA LYS A 147 -11.59 3.72 -12.41
C LYS A 147 -11.88 2.48 -11.56
N ALA A 148 -10.87 1.94 -10.92
CA ALA A 148 -10.96 0.77 -10.03
C ALA A 148 -9.77 0.73 -9.07
N ALA A 149 -9.91 0.00 -7.96
CA ALA A 149 -8.84 -0.18 -7.00
C ALA A 149 -8.78 -1.62 -6.46
N ALA A 150 -7.60 -2.01 -5.97
CA ALA A 150 -7.44 -3.27 -5.23
C ALA A 150 -6.64 -3.03 -3.94
N SER A 151 -7.12 -3.61 -2.85
CA SER A 151 -6.46 -3.58 -1.54
C SER A 151 -6.10 -5.00 -1.14
N VAL A 152 -4.79 -5.27 -1.00
CA VAL A 152 -4.26 -6.61 -0.74
C VAL A 152 -3.72 -6.72 0.68
N CYS A 153 -4.28 -7.60 1.50
CA CYS A 153 -3.92 -7.84 2.90
C CYS A 153 -3.89 -6.56 3.74
N ALA A 154 -4.83 -5.65 3.55
CA ALA A 154 -4.89 -4.41 4.31
C ALA A 154 -5.35 -4.64 5.76
N PRO A 155 -4.79 -3.94 6.75
CA PRO A 155 -5.35 -3.85 8.08
C PRO A 155 -6.60 -2.94 8.06
N ILE A 156 -7.78 -3.51 7.81
CA ILE A 156 -9.03 -2.73 7.79
C ILE A 156 -9.44 -2.23 9.18
N ASP A 157 -8.87 -2.79 10.24
CA ASP A 157 -8.87 -2.28 11.60
C ASP A 157 -7.42 -2.27 12.13
N LEU A 158 -6.88 -1.06 12.36
CA LEU A 158 -5.47 -0.87 12.70
C LEU A 158 -5.17 -1.34 14.13
N SER A 159 -6.05 -1.02 15.09
CA SER A 159 -5.88 -1.39 16.50
C SER A 159 -5.87 -2.90 16.67
N SER A 160 -6.91 -3.58 16.16
CA SER A 160 -7.01 -5.05 16.19
C SER A 160 -5.82 -5.73 15.51
N THR A 161 -5.35 -5.19 14.39
CA THR A 161 -4.16 -5.72 13.68
C THR A 161 -2.90 -5.55 14.50
N CYS A 162 -2.67 -4.37 15.08
CA CYS A 162 -1.51 -4.11 15.94
C CYS A 162 -1.50 -5.07 17.14
N MET A 163 -2.63 -5.22 17.84
CA MET A 163 -2.77 -6.14 18.97
C MET A 163 -2.54 -7.59 18.54
N HIS A 164 -3.01 -7.98 17.35
CA HIS A 164 -2.78 -9.33 16.82
C HIS A 164 -1.29 -9.58 16.52
N MET A 165 -0.59 -8.61 15.95
CA MET A 165 0.85 -8.71 15.68
C MET A 165 1.68 -8.84 16.97
N MET A 166 1.23 -8.26 18.09
CA MET A 166 1.89 -8.35 19.39
C MET A 166 1.64 -9.66 20.13
N ARG A 167 0.79 -10.57 19.63
CA ARG A 167 0.55 -11.88 20.26
C ARG A 167 1.85 -12.72 20.34
N PRO A 168 2.03 -13.56 21.36
CA PRO A 168 3.25 -14.37 21.56
C PRO A 168 3.68 -15.17 20.33
N ARG A 169 2.72 -15.73 19.59
CA ARG A 169 2.99 -16.50 18.34
C ARG A 169 3.65 -15.67 17.24
N ASN A 170 3.44 -14.35 17.24
CA ASN A 170 3.97 -13.42 16.25
C ASN A 170 5.23 -12.68 16.72
N ARG A 171 5.76 -12.99 17.91
CA ARG A 171 6.86 -12.25 18.54
C ARG A 171 8.05 -11.99 17.62
N LEU A 172 8.45 -12.98 16.84
CA LEU A 172 9.60 -12.82 15.91
C LEU A 172 9.28 -11.88 14.75
N TYR A 173 8.08 -11.98 14.20
CA TYR A 173 7.61 -11.06 13.15
C TYR A 173 7.46 -9.63 13.68
N HIS A 174 6.85 -9.48 14.85
CA HIS A 174 6.70 -8.20 15.51
C HIS A 174 8.05 -7.52 15.78
N ALA A 175 9.01 -8.26 16.36
CA ALA A 175 10.36 -7.75 16.62
C ALA A 175 11.07 -7.35 15.32
N PHE A 176 10.92 -8.16 14.26
CA PHE A 176 11.50 -7.86 12.95
C PHE A 176 10.90 -6.57 12.34
N ILE A 177 9.56 -6.44 12.30
CA ILE A 177 8.90 -5.25 11.74
C ILE A 177 9.25 -4.01 12.56
N LEU A 178 9.20 -4.08 13.89
CA LEU A 178 9.58 -2.97 14.76
C LEU A 178 11.03 -2.52 14.52
N SER A 179 11.96 -3.48 14.33
CA SER A 179 13.35 -3.18 13.99
C SER A 179 13.47 -2.44 12.66
N GLN A 180 12.70 -2.85 11.64
CA GLN A 180 12.68 -2.17 10.34
C GLN A 180 12.08 -0.76 10.44
N MET A 181 10.98 -0.58 11.18
CA MET A 181 10.36 0.73 11.43
C MET A 181 11.35 1.70 12.11
N LYS A 182 12.05 1.22 13.14
CA LYS A 182 13.08 2.01 13.83
C LYS A 182 14.22 2.39 12.88
N SER A 183 14.74 1.42 12.13
CA SER A 183 15.81 1.65 11.16
C SER A 183 15.42 2.67 10.09
N GLU A 184 14.18 2.58 9.55
CA GLU A 184 13.66 3.53 8.57
C GLU A 184 13.51 4.94 9.18
N ALA A 185 12.94 5.05 10.38
CA ALA A 185 12.69 6.34 11.03
C ALA A 185 13.97 7.04 11.54
N THR A 186 15.03 6.29 11.86
CA THR A 186 16.28 6.83 12.39
C THR A 186 17.45 6.76 11.41
N GLY A 187 17.21 6.29 10.19
CA GLY A 187 18.23 6.12 9.14
C GLY A 187 18.78 7.43 8.61
N GLU A 188 19.70 7.33 7.66
CA GLU A 188 20.28 8.48 6.98
C GLU A 188 19.19 9.34 6.31
N GLY A 189 19.31 10.65 6.41
CA GLY A 189 18.32 11.61 5.89
C GLY A 189 17.06 11.75 6.74
N ALA A 190 16.93 11.06 7.90
CA ALA A 190 15.79 11.23 8.79
C ALA A 190 15.81 12.60 9.48
N VAL A 191 14.73 13.37 9.31
CA VAL A 191 14.54 14.67 9.98
C VAL A 191 13.74 14.45 11.27
N ILE A 192 14.45 14.10 12.33
CA ILE A 192 13.89 13.84 13.67
C ILE A 192 14.74 14.52 14.74
N SER A 193 14.10 14.95 15.86
CA SER A 193 14.80 15.48 17.02
C SER A 193 15.53 14.39 17.80
N ALA A 194 16.46 14.78 18.67
CA ALA A 194 17.13 13.86 19.60
C ALA A 194 16.12 13.16 20.53
N GLN A 195 15.08 13.88 20.96
CA GLN A 195 14.01 13.32 21.79
C GLN A 195 13.19 12.26 21.04
N GLU A 196 12.77 12.54 19.79
CA GLU A 196 12.08 11.56 18.95
C GLU A 196 12.95 10.33 18.70
N ARG A 197 14.25 10.52 18.40
CA ARG A 197 15.18 9.40 18.21
C ARG A 197 15.24 8.51 19.46
N ALA A 198 15.36 9.11 20.64
CA ALA A 198 15.38 8.35 21.90
C ALA A 198 14.07 7.60 22.14
N ALA A 199 12.92 8.24 21.88
CA ALA A 199 11.60 7.62 22.01
C ALA A 199 11.42 6.45 21.03
N ILE A 200 11.80 6.63 19.76
CA ILE A 200 11.77 5.58 18.73
C ILE A 200 12.62 4.38 19.17
N LEU A 201 13.87 4.60 19.54
CA LEU A 201 14.78 3.52 19.92
C LEU A 201 14.34 2.82 21.21
N GLY A 202 13.76 3.56 22.17
CA GLY A 202 13.22 3.04 23.42
C GLY A 202 11.92 2.24 23.29
N SER A 203 11.16 2.40 22.21
CA SER A 203 9.88 1.71 22.03
C SER A 203 10.07 0.19 21.94
N LYS A 204 9.23 -0.59 22.64
CA LYS A 204 9.34 -2.06 22.74
C LYS A 204 8.27 -2.81 21.94
N SER A 205 7.34 -2.08 21.35
CA SER A 205 6.26 -2.63 20.52
C SER A 205 5.87 -1.65 19.42
N ILE A 206 5.14 -2.13 18.39
CA ILE A 206 4.56 -1.28 17.36
C ILE A 206 3.61 -0.26 18.00
N TRP A 207 2.76 -0.70 18.94
CA TRP A 207 1.89 0.20 19.70
C TRP A 207 2.69 1.32 20.38
N ALA A 208 3.74 0.96 21.13
CA ALA A 208 4.57 1.96 21.83
C ALA A 208 5.30 2.90 20.84
N TYR A 209 5.71 2.40 19.68
CA TYR A 209 6.30 3.23 18.62
C TYR A 209 5.28 4.24 18.08
N ASP A 210 4.05 3.79 17.80
CA ASP A 210 2.99 4.65 17.30
C ASP A 210 2.53 5.66 18.37
N GLU A 211 2.50 5.24 19.65
CA GLU A 211 2.16 6.10 20.80
C GLU A 211 3.13 7.27 20.96
N VAL A 212 4.44 7.00 20.88
CA VAL A 212 5.47 8.00 21.22
C VAL A 212 6.00 8.76 20.01
N PHE A 213 5.73 8.29 18.80
CA PHE A 213 6.30 8.88 17.60
C PHE A 213 5.24 9.23 16.53
N ILE A 214 4.52 8.23 15.96
CA ILE A 214 3.57 8.49 14.89
C ILE A 214 2.41 9.37 15.37
N GLY A 215 1.83 9.05 16.52
CA GLY A 215 0.74 9.81 17.10
C GLY A 215 1.09 11.30 17.26
N PRO A 216 2.05 11.65 18.12
CA PRO A 216 2.40 13.06 18.38
C PRO A 216 2.89 13.80 17.15
N ARG A 217 3.70 13.15 16.30
CA ARG A 217 4.27 13.76 15.08
C ARG A 217 3.22 14.17 14.07
N HIS A 218 2.09 13.49 14.03
CA HIS A 218 1.03 13.72 13.06
C HIS A 218 -0.26 14.29 13.67
N GLY A 219 -0.18 14.82 14.91
CA GLY A 219 -1.30 15.52 15.56
C GLY A 219 -2.40 14.62 16.09
N PHE A 220 -2.06 13.38 16.43
CA PHE A 220 -2.92 12.46 17.16
C PHE A 220 -2.58 12.49 18.65
N ALA A 221 -3.57 12.23 19.51
CA ALA A 221 -3.37 12.17 20.97
C ALA A 221 -2.50 10.97 21.41
N GLY A 222 -2.34 9.95 20.54
CA GLY A 222 -1.55 8.74 20.76
C GLY A 222 -1.91 7.68 19.73
N ALA A 223 -1.48 6.43 19.97
CA ALA A 223 -1.70 5.32 19.06
C ALA A 223 -3.19 5.02 18.85
N GLU A 224 -4.00 5.02 19.92
CA GLU A 224 -5.44 4.70 19.81
C GLU A 224 -6.18 5.74 18.96
N ASP A 225 -5.95 7.04 19.19
CA ASP A 225 -6.55 8.12 18.39
C ASP A 225 -6.10 8.02 16.91
N TYR A 226 -4.82 7.70 16.69
CA TYR A 226 -4.30 7.45 15.35
C TYR A 226 -5.04 6.30 14.67
N TYR A 227 -5.14 5.15 15.34
CA TYR A 227 -5.78 3.96 14.77
C TYR A 227 -7.26 4.20 14.51
N GLU A 228 -7.98 4.79 15.46
CA GLU A 228 -9.41 5.07 15.30
C GLU A 228 -9.71 6.04 14.16
N ARG A 229 -8.94 7.11 14.04
CA ARG A 229 -9.15 8.14 13.00
C ARG A 229 -8.70 7.69 11.61
N CYS A 230 -7.81 6.69 11.53
CA CYS A 230 -7.23 6.23 10.28
C CYS A 230 -7.71 4.83 9.86
N ARG A 231 -8.56 4.14 10.64
CA ARG A 231 -8.98 2.79 10.30
C ARG A 231 -9.88 2.78 9.06
N PRO A 232 -9.58 1.93 8.06
CA PRO A 232 -10.31 1.87 6.80
C PRO A 232 -11.81 1.61 6.93
N THR A 233 -12.26 0.82 7.91
CA THR A 233 -13.68 0.49 8.12
C THR A 233 -14.60 1.70 8.28
N ARG A 234 -14.05 2.87 8.68
CA ARG A 234 -14.81 4.12 8.74
C ARG A 234 -15.12 4.72 7.37
N PHE A 235 -14.27 4.43 6.39
CA PHE A 235 -14.29 5.04 5.06
C PHE A 235 -14.85 4.09 4.00
N MET A 236 -14.79 2.78 4.24
CA MET A 236 -15.26 1.77 3.30
C MET A 236 -16.73 1.94 2.86
N PRO A 237 -17.68 2.39 3.71
CA PRO A 237 -19.06 2.62 3.29
C PRO A 237 -19.19 3.68 2.17
N ASP A 238 -18.29 4.66 2.10
CA ASP A 238 -18.33 5.77 1.18
C ASP A 238 -17.53 5.54 -0.11
N ILE A 239 -16.97 4.33 -0.31
CA ILE A 239 -16.26 3.96 -1.54
C ILE A 239 -17.25 3.79 -2.68
N CYS A 240 -17.08 4.57 -3.75
CA CYS A 240 -18.01 4.63 -4.88
C CYS A 240 -17.51 3.93 -6.15
N ILE A 241 -16.25 3.51 -6.21
CA ILE A 241 -15.68 2.83 -7.39
C ILE A 241 -15.46 1.34 -7.13
N PRO A 242 -15.50 0.48 -8.18
CA PRO A 242 -15.20 -0.93 -8.04
C PRO A 242 -13.87 -1.17 -7.31
N THR A 243 -13.94 -1.82 -6.16
CA THR A 243 -12.78 -2.02 -5.29
C THR A 243 -12.70 -3.47 -4.81
N LEU A 244 -11.59 -4.14 -5.17
CA LEU A 244 -11.30 -5.50 -4.72
C LEU A 244 -10.60 -5.45 -3.36
N LEU A 245 -11.16 -6.13 -2.36
CA LEU A 245 -10.51 -6.37 -1.06
C LEU A 245 -10.07 -7.83 -0.99
N LEU A 246 -8.77 -8.05 -1.13
CA LEU A 246 -8.16 -9.37 -1.13
C LEU A 246 -7.38 -9.58 0.18
N ALA A 247 -7.77 -10.57 0.98
CA ALA A 247 -7.07 -10.95 2.20
C ALA A 247 -6.87 -12.48 2.23
N SER A 248 -6.08 -12.99 3.16
CA SER A 248 -5.80 -14.42 3.29
C SER A 248 -6.32 -14.98 4.61
N GLY A 249 -6.95 -16.14 4.57
CA GLY A 249 -7.46 -16.83 5.75
C GLY A 249 -6.37 -17.26 6.75
N ASN A 250 -5.12 -17.40 6.28
CA ASN A 250 -3.96 -17.76 7.10
C ASN A 250 -2.91 -16.66 7.20
N ASP A 251 -3.28 -15.40 6.98
CA ASP A 251 -2.39 -14.26 7.18
C ASP A 251 -1.92 -14.21 8.65
N PRO A 252 -0.62 -14.24 8.94
CA PRO A 252 -0.12 -14.23 10.31
C PRO A 252 -0.24 -12.86 10.98
N TRP A 253 -0.45 -11.78 10.21
CA TRP A 253 -0.48 -10.40 10.70
C TRP A 253 -1.89 -9.82 10.71
N ILE A 254 -2.66 -10.04 9.66
CA ILE A 254 -4.01 -9.53 9.51
C ILE A 254 -5.01 -10.62 9.92
N PRO A 255 -5.75 -10.46 11.04
CA PRO A 255 -6.75 -11.45 11.43
C PRO A 255 -7.81 -11.61 10.36
N ALA A 256 -7.98 -12.83 9.83
CA ALA A 256 -9.02 -13.11 8.84
C ALA A 256 -10.45 -12.83 9.38
N ALA A 257 -10.64 -12.86 10.69
CA ALA A 257 -11.88 -12.47 11.35
C ALA A 257 -12.29 -11.04 11.02
N LEU A 258 -11.34 -10.12 10.89
CA LEU A 258 -11.64 -8.73 10.49
C LEU A 258 -12.41 -8.65 9.17
N TYR A 259 -12.12 -9.56 8.25
CA TYR A 259 -12.80 -9.63 6.95
C TYR A 259 -14.06 -10.48 6.98
N ARG A 260 -14.09 -11.55 7.75
CA ARG A 260 -15.27 -12.44 7.85
C ARG A 260 -16.42 -11.83 8.63
N ASP A 261 -16.07 -11.16 9.73
CA ASP A 261 -17.04 -10.67 10.72
C ASP A 261 -17.42 -9.20 10.47
N TYR A 262 -16.78 -8.55 9.48
CA TYR A 262 -17.16 -7.21 9.06
C TYR A 262 -18.58 -7.27 8.46
N ASP A 263 -19.45 -6.43 8.98
CA ASP A 263 -20.78 -6.22 8.40
C ASP A 263 -20.59 -5.46 7.06
N TRP A 264 -20.43 -6.24 5.99
CA TRP A 264 -20.22 -5.68 4.66
C TRP A 264 -21.48 -4.89 4.31
N PRO A 265 -21.44 -3.56 4.34
CA PRO A 265 -22.58 -2.77 3.93
C PRO A 265 -22.94 -3.21 2.52
N GLY A 266 -24.21 -3.15 2.15
CA GLY A 266 -24.69 -3.49 0.81
C GLY A 266 -24.08 -2.59 -0.29
N ASN A 267 -22.82 -2.21 -0.13
CA ASN A 267 -22.04 -1.42 -1.08
C ASN A 267 -21.56 -2.33 -2.21
N SER A 268 -22.25 -2.26 -3.34
CA SER A 268 -21.94 -3.04 -4.55
C SER A 268 -20.60 -2.70 -5.18
N ALA A 269 -19.95 -1.60 -4.78
CA ALA A 269 -18.60 -1.26 -5.24
C ALA A 269 -17.52 -2.15 -4.60
N LEU A 270 -17.79 -2.80 -3.47
CA LEU A 270 -16.80 -3.60 -2.75
C LEU A 270 -16.93 -5.09 -3.10
N LEU A 271 -15.85 -5.68 -3.61
CA LEU A 271 -15.73 -7.11 -3.87
C LEU A 271 -14.72 -7.72 -2.90
N GLN A 272 -15.15 -8.62 -2.01
CA GLN A 272 -14.27 -9.36 -1.12
C GLN A 272 -13.80 -10.68 -1.71
N LEU A 273 -12.48 -10.95 -1.63
CA LEU A 273 -11.87 -12.26 -1.84
C LEU A 273 -11.07 -12.67 -0.61
N LEU A 274 -11.45 -13.80 0.02
CA LEU A 274 -10.80 -14.32 1.22
C LEU A 274 -10.43 -15.81 1.03
N PRO A 275 -9.42 -16.14 0.19
CA PRO A 275 -8.94 -17.51 0.06
C PRO A 275 -8.38 -18.03 1.39
N GLY A 276 -8.51 -19.35 1.65
CA GLY A 276 -8.08 -19.98 2.88
C GLY A 276 -6.58 -19.90 3.17
N SER A 277 -5.76 -19.71 2.12
CA SER A 277 -4.30 -19.61 2.21
C SER A 277 -3.74 -18.56 1.27
N GLY A 278 -2.58 -17.98 1.63
CA GLY A 278 -1.92 -16.90 0.88
C GLY A 278 -0.81 -16.25 1.70
N GLY A 279 -0.88 -16.38 3.02
CA GLY A 279 0.02 -15.66 3.93
C GLY A 279 -0.17 -14.15 3.83
N HIS A 280 0.80 -13.37 4.29
CA HIS A 280 0.78 -11.92 4.14
C HIS A 280 1.42 -11.51 2.81
N VAL A 281 0.62 -11.01 1.88
CA VAL A 281 0.98 -10.57 0.51
C VAL A 281 1.77 -11.58 -0.34
N GLY A 282 1.80 -12.86 0.04
CA GLY A 282 2.59 -13.89 -0.63
C GLY A 282 1.84 -14.57 -1.77
N PHE A 283 0.72 -15.18 -1.49
CA PHE A 283 -0.19 -15.90 -2.41
C PHE A 283 0.52 -16.80 -3.43
N HIS A 284 1.60 -17.47 -3.01
CA HIS A 284 2.38 -18.36 -3.88
C HIS A 284 1.59 -19.64 -4.18
N GLY A 285 1.46 -19.97 -5.46
CA GLY A 285 0.88 -21.22 -5.94
C GLY A 285 1.97 -22.23 -6.34
N ALA A 286 1.68 -23.53 -6.22
CA ALA A 286 2.59 -24.57 -6.69
C ALA A 286 2.74 -24.48 -8.23
N GLY A 287 4.01 -24.55 -8.70
CA GLY A 287 4.32 -24.60 -10.14
C GLY A 287 4.10 -23.30 -10.93
N ASN A 288 3.82 -22.18 -10.27
CA ASN A 288 3.60 -20.90 -10.95
C ASN A 288 4.60 -19.84 -10.43
N CYS A 289 5.26 -19.13 -11.35
CA CYS A 289 6.13 -17.98 -11.02
C CYS A 289 5.34 -16.74 -10.63
N ARG A 290 4.04 -16.68 -10.94
CA ARG A 290 3.14 -15.56 -10.64
C ARG A 290 2.38 -15.85 -9.36
N THR A 291 2.20 -14.84 -8.52
CA THR A 291 1.34 -14.98 -7.35
C THR A 291 -0.12 -15.02 -7.78
N TRP A 292 -0.94 -15.75 -7.04
CA TRP A 292 -2.37 -15.80 -7.31
C TRP A 292 -3.05 -14.43 -7.14
N SER A 293 -2.56 -13.62 -6.19
CA SER A 293 -3.05 -12.24 -5.98
C SER A 293 -2.85 -11.37 -7.20
N ASP A 294 -1.70 -11.45 -7.87
CA ASP A 294 -1.42 -10.64 -9.05
C ASP A 294 -2.36 -11.02 -10.21
N LEU A 295 -2.62 -12.31 -10.37
CA LEU A 295 -3.61 -12.79 -11.37
C LEU A 295 -5.03 -12.33 -11.04
N ALA A 296 -5.44 -12.39 -9.77
CA ALA A 296 -6.76 -11.97 -9.33
C ALA A 296 -6.97 -10.46 -9.55
N VAL A 297 -5.99 -9.65 -9.17
CA VAL A 297 -6.02 -8.19 -9.36
C VAL A 297 -6.06 -7.82 -10.84
N THR A 298 -5.22 -8.45 -11.66
CA THR A 298 -5.19 -8.18 -13.12
C THR A 298 -6.53 -8.51 -13.78
N ARG A 299 -7.09 -9.70 -13.48
CA ARG A 299 -8.42 -10.10 -14.01
C ARG A 299 -9.53 -9.17 -13.53
N PHE A 300 -9.48 -8.73 -12.28
CA PHE A 300 -10.46 -7.77 -11.76
C PHE A 300 -10.40 -6.45 -12.55
N PHE A 301 -9.22 -5.91 -12.79
CA PHE A 301 -9.09 -4.69 -13.59
C PHE A 301 -9.53 -4.88 -15.05
N GLU A 302 -9.19 -5.99 -15.68
CA GLU A 302 -9.65 -6.30 -17.04
C GLU A 302 -11.17 -6.35 -17.14
N GLY A 303 -11.83 -7.04 -16.20
CA GLY A 303 -13.28 -7.12 -16.16
C GLY A 303 -13.96 -5.78 -15.91
N THR A 304 -13.37 -4.93 -15.07
CA THR A 304 -13.95 -3.66 -14.64
C THR A 304 -13.74 -2.55 -15.66
N VAL A 305 -12.52 -2.44 -16.22
CA VAL A 305 -12.17 -1.36 -17.17
C VAL A 305 -12.83 -1.58 -18.53
N SER A 306 -13.01 -2.83 -18.96
CA SER A 306 -13.65 -3.16 -20.24
C SER A 306 -15.16 -2.85 -20.26
N CYS A 307 -15.84 -2.92 -19.11
CA CYS A 307 -17.27 -2.61 -19.01
C CYS A 307 -17.60 -1.12 -19.07
N VAL A 308 -16.63 -0.22 -18.84
CA VAL A 308 -16.86 1.25 -18.86
C VAL A 308 -16.68 1.84 -20.26
N ALA A 309 -16.16 1.07 -21.22
CA ALA A 309 -15.93 1.51 -22.60
C ALA A 309 -17.08 1.14 -23.58
N SER A 310 -18.14 0.51 -23.09
CA SER A 310 -19.38 0.18 -23.82
C SER A 310 -20.54 1.04 -23.35
#